data_7a701aed47f1dcc05324b0bb95296fce
#
_entry.id   7a701aed47f1dcc05324b0bb95296fce
#
_cell.length_a   1.000
_cell.length_b   1.000
_cell.length_c   1.000
_cell.angle_alpha   90.00
_cell.angle_beta   90.00
_cell.angle_gamma   90.00
#
_symmetry.space_group_name_H-M   'P 1'
#
loop_
_entity.id
_entity.type
_entity.pdbx_description
1 polymer ?
#
loop_
_entity_poly.entity_id
_entity_poly.type
_entity_poly.pdbx_seq_one_letter_code
_entity_poly.pdbx_strand_id
1 'polypeptide(L)'
;MKLFMERFNKFLVEEQDLRKVAKVVLINKDDKVLILKRSGRIISEESPWEWDLPGGHAASEESLEDTLDREVWEETSLDLGKATKIYTDDHTTFFVSYEWEGSIMLSKEHEDYAWIEPEDITNYYIGEKYERAIGRITAR
;
A
#
# COMPACT_ATOMS: atom_id res chain seq x y z
N MET A 1 2.41 16.04 30.24
CA MET A 1 1.91 15.81 29.71
C MET A 1 1.44 15.72 29.42
N LYS A 2 1.23 15.59 29.26
CA LYS A 2 0.60 15.32 28.63
C LYS A 2 0.40 15.77 28.20
N LEU A 3 0.65 16.22 28.56
CA LEU A 3 0.17 16.54 27.81
C LEU A 3 0.57 16.66 27.36
N PHE A 4 1.05 16.65 27.43
CA PHE A 4 1.06 16.46 26.65
C PHE A 4 1.02 15.98 26.45
N MET A 5 1.07 15.42 26.82
CA MET A 5 0.76 14.82 26.31
C MET A 5 0.06 14.89 25.98
N GLU A 6 -0.25 14.97 26.20
CA GLU A 6 -1.00 15.02 25.59
C GLU A 6 -1.08 15.72 24.96
N ARG A 7 -0.75 16.47 24.99
CA ARG A 7 -0.53 16.83 24.13
C ARG A 7 0.07 16.72 23.55
N PHE A 8 0.64 16.35 23.80
CA PHE A 8 1.15 15.89 22.98
C PHE A 8 0.82 15.29 22.57
N ASN A 9 0.15 15.05 22.85
CA ASN A 9 -0.35 14.29 22.19
C ASN A 9 -1.07 14.72 21.29
N LYS A 10 -1.36 15.42 21.19
CA LYS A 10 -1.80 15.70 20.16
C LYS A 10 -0.98 16.16 19.22
N PHE A 11 -0.39 16.89 19.40
CA PHE A 11 0.41 17.22 18.44
C PHE A 11 1.17 16.22 18.03
N LEU A 12 1.16 15.74 18.77
CA LEU A 12 1.56 14.59 18.38
C LEU A 12 0.68 13.95 17.45
N VAL A 13 -0.51 14.38 17.18
CA VAL A 13 -1.40 13.66 16.33
C VAL A 13 -0.83 13.42 14.98
N GLU A 14 -0.22 14.38 14.40
CA GLU A 14 0.42 14.14 13.13
C GLU A 14 1.53 13.22 13.29
N GLU A 15 2.16 13.28 14.40
CA GLU A 15 3.29 12.43 14.64
C GLU A 15 2.90 11.04 14.82
N GLN A 16 1.65 10.76 15.13
CA GLN A 16 1.25 9.42 15.30
C GLN A 16 1.15 8.68 14.05
N ASP A 17 1.09 9.36 12.94
CA ASP A 17 1.09 8.65 11.72
C ASP A 17 2.47 8.52 11.14
N LEU A 18 3.45 8.41 12.01
CA LEU A 18 4.78 7.99 11.64
C LEU A 18 4.88 6.47 11.61
N ARG A 19 3.77 5.77 11.72
CA ARG A 19 3.80 4.31 11.64
C ARG A 19 4.32 3.88 10.29
N LYS A 20 5.09 2.80 10.31
CA LYS A 20 5.65 2.25 9.07
C LYS A 20 4.55 1.61 8.24
N VAL A 21 4.72 1.74 6.94
CA VAL A 21 3.77 1.21 5.96
C VAL A 21 4.53 0.27 5.04
N ALA A 22 3.95 -0.88 4.72
CA ALA A 22 4.50 -1.80 3.75
C ALA A 22 3.54 -1.89 2.57
N LYS A 23 4.04 -1.64 1.37
CA LYS A 23 3.24 -1.74 0.13
C LYS A 23 3.97 -2.61 -0.86
N VAL A 24 3.23 -3.27 -1.74
CA VAL A 24 3.83 -4.17 -2.71
C VAL A 24 3.36 -3.82 -4.13
N VAL A 25 4.33 -3.90 -5.06
CA VAL A 25 4.03 -3.87 -6.49
C VAL A 25 3.96 -5.33 -6.92
N LEU A 26 2.75 -5.84 -7.15
CA LEU A 26 2.53 -7.20 -7.64
C LEU A 26 2.54 -7.16 -9.15
N ILE A 27 3.37 -7.99 -9.77
CA ILE A 27 3.55 -8.00 -11.22
C ILE A 27 3.18 -9.38 -11.72
N ASN A 28 2.20 -9.46 -12.62
CA ASN A 28 1.73 -10.73 -13.14
C ASN A 28 2.53 -11.16 -14.38
N LYS A 29 2.14 -12.30 -14.98
CA LYS A 29 2.86 -12.88 -16.12
C LYS A 29 2.87 -11.98 -17.33
N ASP A 30 1.93 -11.07 -17.44
CA ASP A 30 1.83 -10.14 -18.55
C ASP A 30 2.51 -8.81 -18.22
N ASP A 31 3.34 -8.78 -17.17
CA ASP A 31 4.06 -7.58 -16.70
C ASP A 31 3.13 -6.46 -16.28
N LYS A 32 1.92 -6.80 -15.87
CA LYS A 32 0.95 -5.82 -15.40
C LYS A 32 0.99 -5.73 -13.88
N VAL A 33 0.66 -4.56 -13.37
CA VAL A 33 0.73 -4.24 -11.95
C VAL A 33 -0.68 -4.18 -11.38
N LEU A 34 -0.86 -4.74 -10.18
CA LEU A 34 -2.15 -4.70 -9.50
C LEU A 34 -2.31 -3.39 -8.76
N ILE A 35 -3.40 -2.68 -9.03
CA ILE A 35 -3.82 -1.53 -8.23
C ILE A 35 -5.23 -1.77 -7.72
N LEU A 36 -5.53 -1.18 -6.57
CA LEU A 36 -6.81 -1.37 -5.88
C LEU A 36 -7.55 -0.05 -5.81
N LYS A 37 -8.83 -0.06 -6.17
CA LYS A 37 -9.63 1.16 -6.12
C LYS A 37 -10.22 1.29 -4.73
N ARG A 38 -9.95 2.42 -4.09
CA ARG A 38 -10.37 2.69 -2.72
C ARG A 38 -11.86 2.99 -2.69
N SER A 39 -12.55 2.47 -1.68
CA SER A 39 -13.96 2.75 -1.52
C SER A 39 -14.16 4.18 -1.03
N GLY A 40 -15.33 4.74 -1.30
CA GLY A 40 -15.62 6.10 -0.88
C GLY A 40 -15.57 6.28 0.63
N ARG A 41 -15.68 5.19 1.40
CA ARG A 41 -15.67 5.32 2.86
C ARG A 41 -14.28 5.61 3.42
N ILE A 42 -13.21 5.39 2.67
CA ILE A 42 -11.87 5.67 3.16
C ILE A 42 -11.20 6.84 2.43
N ILE A 43 -11.84 7.38 1.40
CA ILE A 43 -11.32 8.56 0.71
C ILE A 43 -11.68 9.79 1.54
N SER A 44 -10.71 10.69 1.76
CA SER A 44 -10.90 11.89 2.56
C SER A 44 -10.10 13.04 1.95
N GLU A 45 -10.26 14.23 2.52
CA GLU A 45 -9.47 15.38 2.06
C GLU A 45 -7.99 15.17 2.28
N GLU A 46 -7.63 14.47 3.36
CA GLU A 46 -6.22 14.20 3.65
C GLU A 46 -5.67 13.07 2.81
N SER A 47 -6.53 12.23 2.29
CA SER A 47 -6.13 11.09 1.47
C SER A 47 -7.13 10.91 0.34
N PRO A 48 -7.05 11.79 -0.68
CA PRO A 48 -8.08 11.85 -1.73
C PRO A 48 -7.90 10.86 -2.89
N TRP A 49 -6.82 10.08 -2.88
CA TRP A 49 -6.50 9.21 -4.01
C TRP A 49 -7.56 8.14 -4.20
N GLU A 50 -7.91 7.86 -5.45
CA GLU A 50 -8.88 6.82 -5.77
C GLU A 50 -8.25 5.43 -5.82
N TRP A 51 -6.96 5.37 -6.10
CA TRP A 51 -6.27 4.09 -6.28
C TRP A 51 -5.06 4.01 -5.36
N ASP A 52 -4.72 2.78 -4.95
CA ASP A 52 -3.50 2.58 -4.19
C ASP A 52 -2.93 1.19 -4.49
N LEU A 53 -1.82 0.88 -3.81
CA LEU A 53 -1.17 -0.42 -3.89
C LEU A 53 -1.58 -1.26 -2.70
N PRO A 54 -1.58 -2.60 -2.86
CA PRO A 54 -1.84 -3.48 -1.71
C PRO A 54 -0.82 -3.28 -0.60
N GLY A 55 -1.28 -3.37 0.65
CA GLY A 55 -0.44 -3.20 1.81
C GLY A 55 -1.03 -2.21 2.79
N GLY A 56 -0.36 -1.97 3.91
CA GLY A 56 -0.87 -1.06 4.90
C GLY A 56 0.08 -0.84 6.06
N HIS A 57 -0.48 -0.34 7.15
CA HIS A 57 0.29 0.06 8.33
C HIS A 57 0.70 -1.12 9.17
N ALA A 58 1.94 -1.08 9.66
CA ALA A 58 2.44 -2.10 10.56
C ALA A 58 1.77 -1.97 11.92
N ALA A 59 1.41 -3.10 12.51
CA ALA A 59 0.98 -3.13 13.89
C ALA A 59 2.20 -3.02 14.79
N SER A 60 1.98 -2.74 16.07
CA SER A 60 3.07 -2.62 17.04
C SER A 60 3.94 -3.89 17.00
N GLU A 61 5.22 -3.69 16.83
CA GLU A 61 6.22 -4.76 16.82
C GLU A 61 6.07 -5.77 15.68
N GLU A 62 5.26 -5.48 14.71
CA GLU A 62 5.12 -6.32 13.54
C GLU A 62 6.24 -5.99 12.55
N SER A 63 6.85 -7.02 11.95
CA SER A 63 7.83 -6.78 10.89
C SER A 63 7.12 -6.29 9.65
N LEU A 64 7.87 -5.62 8.78
CA LEU A 64 7.28 -5.15 7.53
C LEU A 64 6.84 -6.30 6.63
N GLU A 65 7.58 -7.41 6.68
CA GLU A 65 7.22 -8.59 5.92
C GLU A 65 5.90 -9.17 6.41
N ASP A 66 5.73 -9.28 7.73
CA ASP A 66 4.49 -9.78 8.29
C ASP A 66 3.34 -8.82 8.05
N THR A 67 3.62 -7.51 8.11
CA THR A 67 2.62 -6.50 7.78
C THR A 67 2.13 -6.70 6.36
N LEU A 68 3.06 -6.87 5.44
CA LEU A 68 2.70 -7.02 4.04
C LEU A 68 1.83 -8.25 3.82
N ASP A 69 2.25 -9.41 4.37
CA ASP A 69 1.48 -10.64 4.22
C ASP A 69 0.07 -10.48 4.77
N ARG A 70 -0.06 -9.88 5.96
CA ARG A 70 -1.36 -9.70 6.60
C ARG A 70 -2.24 -8.74 5.82
N GLU A 71 -1.70 -7.59 5.44
CA GLU A 71 -2.50 -6.57 4.77
C GLU A 71 -2.93 -7.03 3.38
N VAL A 72 -2.04 -7.68 2.64
CA VAL A 72 -2.40 -8.18 1.32
C VAL A 72 -3.52 -9.22 1.44
N TRP A 73 -3.42 -10.11 2.43
CA TRP A 73 -4.47 -11.08 2.67
C TRP A 73 -5.79 -10.41 3.05
N GLU A 74 -5.74 -9.44 3.95
CA GLU A 74 -6.97 -8.76 4.40
C GLU A 74 -7.63 -8.00 3.25
N GLU A 75 -6.85 -7.40 2.38
CA GLU A 75 -7.40 -6.56 1.32
C GLU A 75 -7.82 -7.32 0.09
N THR A 76 -7.14 -8.41 -0.23
CA THR A 76 -7.32 -9.08 -1.52
C THR A 76 -7.59 -10.57 -1.43
N SER A 77 -7.40 -11.18 -0.28
CA SER A 77 -7.46 -12.64 -0.07
C SER A 77 -6.37 -13.39 -0.85
N LEU A 78 -5.34 -12.69 -1.29
CA LEU A 78 -4.21 -13.36 -1.92
C LEU A 78 -3.19 -13.78 -0.87
N ASP A 79 -2.66 -14.99 -1.04
CA ASP A 79 -1.61 -15.53 -0.18
C ASP A 79 -0.29 -15.16 -0.84
N LEU A 80 0.36 -14.12 -0.31
CA LEU A 80 1.55 -13.57 -0.92
C LEU A 80 2.73 -14.52 -0.74
N GLY A 81 3.41 -14.83 -1.83
CA GLY A 81 4.63 -15.62 -1.79
C GLY A 81 5.83 -14.74 -1.53
N LYS A 82 6.92 -15.00 -2.23
CA LYS A 82 8.15 -14.25 -2.03
C LYS A 82 7.95 -12.79 -2.45
N ALA A 83 8.32 -11.87 -1.56
CA ALA A 83 8.34 -10.44 -1.84
C ALA A 83 9.71 -9.89 -1.47
N THR A 84 10.26 -9.05 -2.34
CA THR A 84 11.60 -8.50 -2.15
C THR A 84 11.48 -7.01 -1.81
N LYS A 85 12.13 -6.61 -0.71
CA LYS A 85 12.16 -5.21 -0.30
C LYS A 85 13.04 -4.45 -1.26
N ILE A 86 12.56 -3.32 -1.77
CA ILE A 86 13.29 -2.54 -2.75
C ILE A 86 13.81 -1.25 -2.14
N TYR A 87 12.94 -0.41 -1.57
CA TYR A 87 13.39 0.85 -0.98
C TYR A 87 12.31 1.43 -0.08
N THR A 88 12.69 2.44 0.69
CA THR A 88 11.77 3.14 1.58
C THR A 88 11.68 4.60 1.13
N ASP A 89 10.47 5.11 1.05
CA ASP A 89 10.19 6.50 0.73
C ASP A 89 9.33 7.03 1.87
N ASP A 90 9.90 7.94 2.66
CA ASP A 90 9.27 8.45 3.86
C ASP A 90 9.04 7.26 4.81
N HIS A 91 7.82 6.97 5.22
CA HIS A 91 7.56 5.87 6.13
C HIS A 91 7.03 4.63 5.41
N THR A 92 7.05 4.63 4.08
CA THR A 92 6.55 3.53 3.29
C THR A 92 7.70 2.74 2.69
N THR A 93 7.74 1.44 2.97
CA THR A 93 8.69 0.53 2.37
C THR A 93 7.99 -0.22 1.25
N PHE A 94 8.62 -0.21 0.08
CA PHE A 94 8.05 -0.84 -1.11
C PHE A 94 8.73 -2.16 -1.39
N PHE A 95 7.89 -3.15 -1.68
CA PHE A 95 8.31 -4.50 -2.07
C PHE A 95 7.85 -4.77 -3.49
N VAL A 96 8.47 -5.75 -4.13
CA VAL A 96 8.00 -6.27 -5.41
C VAL A 96 7.78 -7.77 -5.26
N SER A 97 6.72 -8.29 -5.87
CA SER A 97 6.47 -9.73 -5.87
C SER A 97 5.90 -10.16 -7.20
N TYR A 98 6.30 -11.37 -7.60
CA TYR A 98 5.79 -12.02 -8.81
C TYR A 98 5.06 -13.31 -8.43
N GLU A 99 4.87 -13.60 -7.12
CA GLU A 99 4.35 -14.87 -6.65
C GLU A 99 3.24 -14.67 -5.64
N TRP A 100 2.10 -15.26 -5.89
CA TRP A 100 1.00 -15.30 -4.95
C TRP A 100 0.07 -16.41 -5.37
N GLU A 101 -0.82 -16.83 -4.44
CA GLU A 101 -1.84 -17.83 -4.72
C GLU A 101 -3.20 -17.28 -4.34
N GLY A 102 -4.23 -17.81 -5.00
CA GLY A 102 -5.60 -17.48 -4.68
C GLY A 102 -6.23 -16.58 -5.71
N SER A 103 -7.46 -16.17 -5.42
CA SER A 103 -8.24 -15.30 -6.28
C SER A 103 -8.58 -14.04 -5.49
N ILE A 104 -8.65 -12.92 -6.18
CA ILE A 104 -8.90 -11.64 -5.53
C ILE A 104 -10.33 -11.57 -5.03
N MET A 105 -10.47 -11.34 -3.71
CA MET A 105 -11.74 -11.02 -3.07
C MET A 105 -11.46 -9.81 -2.20
N LEU A 106 -12.06 -8.68 -2.57
CA LEU A 106 -11.73 -7.40 -1.95
C LEU A 106 -12.41 -7.22 -0.60
N SER A 107 -11.72 -6.53 0.31
CA SER A 107 -12.33 -6.12 1.57
C SER A 107 -13.23 -4.91 1.33
N LYS A 108 -13.86 -4.44 2.41
CA LYS A 108 -14.75 -3.28 2.30
C LYS A 108 -14.02 -1.98 2.01
N GLU A 109 -12.71 -1.96 2.17
CA GLU A 109 -11.92 -0.76 1.93
C GLU A 109 -11.66 -0.51 0.46
N HIS A 110 -11.88 -1.52 -0.37
CA HIS A 110 -11.64 -1.39 -1.80
C HIS A 110 -12.86 -1.90 -2.56
N GLU A 111 -13.21 -1.22 -3.64
CA GLU A 111 -14.42 -1.54 -4.39
C GLU A 111 -14.12 -2.14 -5.76
N ASP A 112 -12.86 -2.08 -6.22
CA ASP A 112 -12.49 -2.62 -7.51
C ASP A 112 -10.99 -2.81 -7.56
N TYR A 113 -10.51 -3.50 -8.58
CA TYR A 113 -9.07 -3.64 -8.82
C TYR A 113 -8.82 -3.68 -10.32
N ALA A 114 -7.55 -3.44 -10.69
CA ALA A 114 -7.17 -3.50 -12.10
C ALA A 114 -5.72 -3.97 -12.20
N TRP A 115 -5.44 -4.75 -13.24
CA TRP A 115 -4.09 -5.08 -13.65
C TRP A 115 -3.75 -4.14 -14.79
N ILE A 116 -2.78 -3.25 -14.60
CA ILE A 116 -2.51 -2.20 -15.56
C ILE A 116 -1.09 -2.30 -16.10
N GLU A 117 -0.89 -1.79 -17.31
CA GLU A 117 0.45 -1.58 -17.81
C GLU A 117 1.10 -0.50 -16.97
N PRO A 118 2.35 -0.66 -16.54
CA PRO A 118 3.00 0.34 -15.71
C PRO A 118 2.97 1.75 -16.30
N GLU A 119 3.12 1.86 -17.61
CA GLU A 119 3.13 3.17 -18.25
C GLU A 119 1.77 3.84 -18.26
N ASP A 120 0.69 3.11 -17.97
CA ASP A 120 -0.65 3.69 -17.94
C ASP A 120 -1.01 4.24 -16.56
N ILE A 121 -0.08 4.19 -15.61
CA ILE A 121 -0.39 4.63 -14.23
C ILE A 121 -0.80 6.09 -14.17
N THR A 122 -0.36 6.91 -15.11
CA THR A 122 -0.73 8.32 -15.13
C THR A 122 -2.20 8.55 -15.43
N ASN A 123 -2.91 7.51 -15.90
CA ASN A 123 -4.35 7.60 -16.15
C ASN A 123 -5.17 7.34 -14.90
N TYR A 124 -4.53 7.07 -13.76
CA TYR A 124 -5.21 6.73 -12.53
C TYR A 124 -4.85 7.73 -11.44
N TYR A 125 -5.84 8.11 -10.64
CA TYR A 125 -5.61 9.05 -9.56
C TYR A 125 -5.04 8.28 -8.36
N ILE A 126 -3.71 8.25 -8.29
CA ILE A 126 -2.97 7.49 -7.28
C ILE A 126 -1.93 8.43 -6.66
N GLY A 127 -1.54 8.15 -5.41
CA GLY A 127 -0.57 9.00 -4.73
C GLY A 127 0.77 9.01 -5.45
N GLU A 128 1.43 10.18 -5.43
CA GLU A 128 2.67 10.36 -6.18
C GLU A 128 3.76 9.37 -5.79
N LYS A 129 3.87 9.06 -4.49
CA LYS A 129 4.93 8.13 -4.07
C LYS A 129 4.66 6.73 -4.58
N TYR A 130 3.40 6.35 -4.76
CA TYR A 130 3.05 5.04 -5.31
C TYR A 130 3.31 5.02 -6.83
N GLU A 131 2.99 6.11 -7.49
CA GLU A 131 3.30 6.24 -8.91
C GLU A 131 4.80 6.13 -9.14
N ARG A 132 5.60 6.81 -8.32
CA ARG A 132 7.06 6.74 -8.41
C ARG A 132 7.55 5.31 -8.17
N ALA A 133 6.96 4.62 -7.20
CA ALA A 133 7.39 3.26 -6.90
C ALA A 133 7.12 2.32 -8.06
N ILE A 134 5.95 2.43 -8.67
CA ILE A 134 5.63 1.61 -9.83
C ILE A 134 6.63 1.88 -10.95
N GLY A 135 6.89 3.15 -11.25
CA GLY A 135 7.82 3.50 -12.31
C GLY A 135 9.23 3.01 -12.03
N ARG A 136 9.67 3.17 -10.79
CA ARG A 136 11.03 2.81 -10.41
C ARG A 136 11.23 1.29 -10.40
N ILE A 137 10.24 0.55 -9.89
CA ILE A 137 10.35 -0.90 -9.77
C ILE A 137 10.22 -1.57 -11.13
N THR A 138 9.40 -1.00 -12.01
CA THR A 138 9.17 -1.61 -13.33
C THR A 138 10.09 -1.07 -14.43
N ALA A 139 10.98 -0.14 -14.09
CA ALA A 139 11.91 0.39 -15.10
C ALA A 139 12.82 -0.70 -15.64
N ARG A 140 13.15 -0.60 -16.90
CA ARG A 140 13.95 -1.60 -17.60
C ARG A 140 15.20 -1.01 -18.18
#